data_bc8d787403088508c5fb140a01987430
#
_entry.id   bc8d787403088508c5fb140a01987430
#
_cell.length_a   1.000
_cell.length_b   1.000
_cell.length_c   1.000
_cell.angle_alpha   90.00
_cell.angle_beta   90.00
_cell.angle_gamma   90.00
#
_symmetry.space_group_name_H-M   'P 1'
#
loop_
_entity.id
_entity.type
_entity.pdbx_description
1 polymer ?
#
loop_
_entity_poly.entity_id
_entity_poly.type
_entity_poly.pdbx_seq_one_letter_code
_entity_poly.pdbx_strand_id
1 'polypeptide(L)'
;RSQALQVEQAGLERERKLCLDSKDRLNAIAQESSDIQNQLKNLEDRWQKESDLVTNLLSVREKIMSPEISDNPTENNQLFEQQKKLVTELKALQGTKPLVMPLVDELVIADVVADWTGIPVGKMMKDELEAVLMLTDTLAQRIIGQNHGLEAIARRIQTSRANLDNPNKPIGVFMLAGPSGVGKTETALALADTFYGGEQNVITINMSEFQEAHTVSTLKGAPPGYVGYGEGGILTEAVRRRPYSVVLLDEVEKAHPDVHEIFFQVFDKGWMEDGEGRYIDFKNTIIILTTNVGTDLIMDMCEDPDLLPSPEGLLKALRPSLLKVFPAALLGRM
;
A
#
# COMPACT_ATOMS: atom_id res chain seq x y z
N ARG A 1 12.16 -5.50 -13.66
CA ARG A 1 12.66 -6.58 -12.79
C ARG A 1 13.55 -7.54 -13.57
N SER A 2 13.11 -8.11 -14.70
CA SER A 2 13.92 -9.00 -15.54
C SER A 2 15.25 -8.36 -15.99
N GLN A 3 15.23 -7.10 -16.46
CA GLN A 3 16.44 -6.37 -16.83
C GLN A 3 17.38 -6.13 -15.64
N ALA A 4 16.85 -5.84 -14.47
CA ALA A 4 17.66 -5.64 -13.26
C ALA A 4 18.38 -6.94 -12.85
N LEU A 5 17.70 -8.08 -12.91
CA LEU A 5 18.30 -9.38 -12.64
C LEU A 5 19.38 -9.75 -13.66
N GLN A 6 19.21 -9.40 -14.93
CA GLN A 6 20.23 -9.60 -15.96
C GLN A 6 21.50 -8.78 -15.69
N VAL A 7 21.35 -7.53 -15.25
CA VAL A 7 22.48 -6.68 -14.86
C VAL A 7 23.19 -7.23 -13.63
N GLU A 8 22.44 -7.66 -12.61
CA GLU A 8 22.98 -8.29 -11.40
C GLU A 8 23.73 -9.59 -11.75
N GLN A 9 23.15 -10.45 -12.58
CA GLN A 9 23.77 -11.67 -13.06
C GLN A 9 25.11 -11.40 -13.76
N ALA A 10 25.13 -10.42 -14.69
CA ALA A 10 26.33 -10.03 -15.40
C ALA A 10 27.42 -9.46 -14.47
N GLY A 11 27.03 -8.78 -13.40
CA GLY A 11 27.92 -8.31 -12.33
C GLY A 11 28.56 -9.47 -11.57
N LEU A 12 27.75 -10.38 -11.07
CA LEU A 12 28.20 -11.55 -10.30
C LEU A 12 29.03 -12.54 -11.14
N GLU A 13 28.76 -12.67 -12.45
CA GLU A 13 29.60 -13.46 -13.35
C GLU A 13 31.01 -12.87 -13.53
N ARG A 14 31.13 -11.52 -13.49
CA ARG A 14 32.45 -10.84 -13.49
C ARG A 14 33.17 -11.05 -12.15
N GLU A 15 32.47 -10.96 -11.03
CA GLU A 15 33.03 -11.21 -9.70
C GLU A 15 33.50 -12.65 -9.54
N ARG A 16 32.76 -13.63 -10.08
CA ARG A 16 33.14 -15.04 -10.11
C ARG A 16 34.48 -15.27 -10.84
N LYS A 17 34.79 -14.50 -11.88
CA LYS A 17 36.08 -14.55 -12.57
C LYS A 17 37.23 -14.06 -11.68
N LEU A 18 36.93 -13.34 -10.60
CA LEU A 18 37.87 -12.84 -9.59
C LEU A 18 37.96 -13.75 -8.36
N CYS A 19 37.47 -15.02 -8.44
CA CYS A 19 37.48 -16.03 -7.38
C CYS A 19 36.66 -15.69 -6.13
N LEU A 20 35.64 -14.85 -6.24
CA LEU A 20 34.65 -14.63 -5.18
C LEU A 20 33.52 -15.67 -5.28
N ASP A 21 33.15 -16.28 -4.16
CA ASP A 21 32.13 -17.35 -4.13
C ASP A 21 30.72 -16.75 -4.14
N SER A 22 30.08 -16.76 -5.32
CA SER A 22 28.74 -16.20 -5.56
C SER A 22 27.78 -17.23 -6.18
N LYS A 23 28.08 -18.53 -6.03
CA LYS A 23 27.33 -19.61 -6.68
C LYS A 23 25.87 -19.68 -6.25
N ASP A 24 25.59 -19.56 -4.96
CA ASP A 24 24.23 -19.67 -4.41
C ASP A 24 23.34 -18.52 -4.91
N ARG A 25 23.90 -17.30 -4.95
CA ARG A 25 23.16 -16.13 -5.46
C ARG A 25 22.89 -16.23 -6.96
N LEU A 26 23.87 -16.72 -7.75
CA LEU A 26 23.68 -16.96 -9.19
C LEU A 26 22.59 -18.00 -9.47
N ASN A 27 22.53 -19.08 -8.69
CA ASN A 27 21.48 -20.08 -8.81
C ASN A 27 20.11 -19.50 -8.46
N ALA A 28 20.02 -18.70 -7.40
CA ALA A 28 18.78 -18.02 -7.01
C ALA A 28 18.29 -17.06 -8.11
N ILE A 29 19.20 -16.25 -8.68
CA ILE A 29 18.86 -15.33 -9.77
C ILE A 29 18.41 -16.10 -11.03
N ALA A 30 19.08 -17.21 -11.36
CA ALA A 30 18.69 -18.03 -12.51
C ALA A 30 17.28 -18.61 -12.33
N GLN A 31 16.93 -19.06 -11.13
CA GLN A 31 15.61 -19.56 -10.82
C GLN A 31 14.56 -18.46 -10.86
N GLU A 32 14.81 -17.33 -10.22
CA GLU A 32 13.92 -16.16 -10.25
C GLU A 32 13.72 -15.62 -11.68
N SER A 33 14.78 -15.59 -12.49
CA SER A 33 14.71 -15.19 -13.90
C SER A 33 13.85 -16.16 -14.73
N SER A 34 13.99 -17.48 -14.51
CA SER A 34 13.17 -18.50 -15.16
C SER A 34 11.69 -18.36 -14.79
N ASP A 35 11.40 -18.15 -13.52
CA ASP A 35 10.02 -17.98 -13.04
C ASP A 35 9.37 -16.71 -13.61
N ILE A 36 10.11 -15.61 -13.66
CA ILE A 36 9.65 -14.36 -14.29
C ILE A 36 9.42 -14.56 -15.80
N GLN A 37 10.30 -15.27 -16.50
CA GLN A 37 10.12 -15.55 -17.92
C GLN A 37 8.88 -16.40 -18.19
N ASN A 38 8.63 -17.43 -17.36
CA ASN A 38 7.43 -18.26 -17.45
C ASN A 38 6.15 -17.44 -17.19
N GLN A 39 6.15 -16.56 -16.18
CA GLN A 39 5.05 -15.66 -15.92
C GLN A 39 4.80 -14.70 -17.08
N LEU A 40 5.86 -14.13 -17.65
CA LEU A 40 5.78 -13.22 -18.78
C LEU A 40 5.19 -13.91 -20.00
N LYS A 41 5.65 -15.11 -20.33
CA LYS A 41 5.10 -15.90 -21.42
C LYS A 41 3.62 -16.21 -21.22
N ASN A 42 3.21 -16.60 -20.02
CA ASN A 42 1.80 -16.87 -19.71
C ASN A 42 0.93 -15.60 -19.87
N LEU A 43 1.46 -14.45 -19.49
CA LEU A 43 0.76 -13.16 -19.65
C LEU A 43 0.69 -12.75 -21.12
N GLU A 44 1.76 -12.95 -21.90
CA GLU A 44 1.76 -12.68 -23.35
C GLU A 44 0.78 -13.58 -24.11
N ASP A 45 0.76 -14.88 -23.80
CA ASP A 45 -0.18 -15.82 -24.40
C ASP A 45 -1.64 -15.47 -24.06
N ARG A 46 -1.88 -15.01 -22.84
CA ARG A 46 -3.20 -14.56 -22.42
C ARG A 46 -3.58 -13.23 -23.09
N TRP A 47 -2.67 -12.28 -23.13
CA TRP A 47 -2.87 -11.00 -23.80
C TRP A 47 -3.20 -11.16 -25.28
N GLN A 48 -2.50 -12.07 -25.98
CA GLN A 48 -2.77 -12.35 -27.38
C GLN A 48 -4.19 -12.91 -27.58
N LYS A 49 -4.62 -13.86 -26.76
CA LYS A 49 -5.97 -14.43 -26.82
C LYS A 49 -7.06 -13.39 -26.52
N GLU A 50 -6.86 -12.54 -25.52
CA GLU A 50 -7.78 -11.45 -25.20
C GLU A 50 -7.86 -10.43 -26.36
N SER A 51 -6.70 -10.09 -26.95
CA SER A 51 -6.61 -9.15 -28.09
C SER A 51 -7.34 -9.68 -29.33
N ASP A 52 -7.17 -10.97 -29.65
CA ASP A 52 -7.86 -11.60 -30.79
C ASP A 52 -9.38 -11.61 -30.59
N LEU A 53 -9.85 -11.94 -29.37
CA LEU A 53 -11.29 -11.91 -29.04
C LEU A 53 -11.87 -10.49 -29.10
N VAL A 54 -11.15 -9.51 -28.60
CA VAL A 54 -11.57 -8.09 -28.66
C VAL A 54 -11.62 -7.61 -30.11
N THR A 55 -10.64 -7.95 -30.94
CA THR A 55 -10.63 -7.60 -32.36
C THR A 55 -11.83 -8.19 -33.09
N ASN A 56 -12.14 -9.48 -32.83
CA ASN A 56 -13.31 -10.15 -33.39
C ASN A 56 -14.62 -9.49 -32.91
N LEU A 57 -14.69 -9.14 -31.62
CA LEU A 57 -15.86 -8.46 -31.06
C LEU A 57 -16.11 -7.09 -31.70
N LEU A 58 -15.04 -6.31 -31.91
CA LEU A 58 -15.11 -5.00 -32.57
C LEU A 58 -15.58 -5.16 -34.03
N SER A 59 -15.06 -6.15 -34.77
CA SER A 59 -15.48 -6.40 -36.15
C SER A 59 -16.96 -6.79 -36.26
N VAL A 60 -17.48 -7.57 -35.30
CA VAL A 60 -18.91 -7.91 -35.23
C VAL A 60 -19.77 -6.68 -34.94
N ARG A 61 -19.29 -5.80 -34.02
CA ARG A 61 -20.00 -4.54 -33.72
C ARG A 61 -20.04 -3.58 -34.89
N GLU A 62 -18.92 -3.45 -35.62
CA GLU A 62 -18.91 -2.63 -36.85
C GLU A 62 -19.91 -3.13 -37.87
N LYS A 63 -20.03 -4.44 -38.04
CA LYS A 63 -21.07 -5.04 -38.95
C LYS A 63 -22.48 -4.73 -38.45
N ILE A 64 -22.77 -4.86 -37.16
CA ILE A 64 -24.10 -4.53 -36.61
C ILE A 64 -24.43 -3.05 -36.81
N MET A 65 -23.42 -2.16 -36.75
CA MET A 65 -23.62 -0.71 -36.92
C MET A 65 -23.67 -0.27 -38.39
N SER A 66 -23.38 -1.16 -39.37
CA SER A 66 -23.39 -0.82 -40.78
C SER A 66 -24.83 -0.69 -41.28
N PRO A 67 -25.16 0.34 -42.09
CA PRO A 67 -26.54 0.60 -42.57
C PRO A 67 -27.09 -0.52 -43.45
N GLU A 68 -26.22 -1.31 -44.08
CA GLU A 68 -26.61 -2.38 -45.02
C GLU A 68 -27.26 -3.59 -44.34
N ILE A 69 -27.04 -3.79 -43.03
CA ILE A 69 -27.57 -4.95 -42.30
C ILE A 69 -28.81 -4.59 -41.46
N SER A 70 -29.09 -3.31 -41.25
CA SER A 70 -30.24 -2.85 -40.47
C SER A 70 -31.59 -3.33 -41.04
N ASP A 71 -31.67 -3.68 -42.34
CA ASP A 71 -32.89 -4.11 -43.02
C ASP A 71 -33.12 -5.64 -43.02
N ASN A 72 -32.21 -6.45 -42.47
CA ASN A 72 -32.32 -7.90 -42.47
C ASN A 72 -32.39 -8.49 -41.03
N PRO A 73 -33.62 -8.72 -40.49
CA PRO A 73 -33.80 -9.12 -39.07
C PRO A 73 -33.15 -10.43 -38.72
N THR A 74 -32.95 -11.34 -39.68
CA THR A 74 -32.39 -12.67 -39.43
C THR A 74 -30.87 -12.64 -39.28
N GLU A 75 -30.17 -11.88 -40.08
CA GLU A 75 -28.71 -11.68 -39.98
C GLU A 75 -28.36 -10.87 -38.76
N ASN A 76 -29.15 -9.88 -38.42
CA ASN A 76 -28.98 -9.07 -37.22
C ASN A 76 -29.06 -9.92 -35.95
N ASN A 77 -30.04 -10.83 -35.86
CA ASN A 77 -30.13 -11.76 -34.71
C ASN A 77 -28.94 -12.71 -34.62
N GLN A 78 -28.40 -13.19 -35.73
CA GLN A 78 -27.19 -14.04 -35.71
C GLN A 78 -25.97 -13.28 -35.22
N LEU A 79 -25.77 -12.04 -35.63
CA LEU A 79 -24.67 -11.20 -35.19
C LEU A 79 -24.78 -10.84 -33.70
N PHE A 80 -26.00 -10.58 -33.20
CA PHE A 80 -26.20 -10.38 -31.76
C PHE A 80 -25.89 -11.62 -30.92
N GLU A 81 -26.27 -12.81 -31.37
CA GLU A 81 -25.92 -14.05 -30.68
C GLU A 81 -24.43 -14.32 -30.75
N GLN A 82 -23.76 -14.02 -31.85
CA GLN A 82 -22.30 -14.12 -31.97
C GLN A 82 -21.60 -13.13 -31.04
N GLN A 83 -22.04 -11.89 -30.96
CA GLN A 83 -21.54 -10.88 -30.02
C GLN A 83 -21.67 -11.37 -28.58
N LYS A 84 -22.82 -11.92 -28.21
CA LYS A 84 -23.09 -12.42 -26.85
C LYS A 84 -22.17 -13.58 -26.47
N LYS A 85 -21.87 -14.48 -27.39
CA LYS A 85 -20.91 -15.58 -27.21
C LYS A 85 -19.49 -15.04 -26.98
N LEU A 86 -19.03 -14.13 -27.84
CA LEU A 86 -17.70 -13.53 -27.73
C LEU A 86 -17.52 -12.77 -26.41
N VAL A 87 -18.53 -12.03 -25.95
CA VAL A 87 -18.51 -11.34 -24.66
C VAL A 87 -18.42 -12.34 -23.50
N THR A 88 -19.14 -13.46 -23.59
CA THR A 88 -19.09 -14.49 -22.53
C THR A 88 -17.74 -15.19 -22.48
N GLU A 89 -17.17 -15.54 -23.64
CA GLU A 89 -15.83 -16.13 -23.76
C GLU A 89 -14.75 -15.18 -23.26
N LEU A 90 -14.83 -13.90 -23.63
CA LEU A 90 -13.92 -12.87 -23.18
C LEU A 90 -13.95 -12.71 -21.64
N LYS A 91 -15.15 -12.61 -21.06
CA LYS A 91 -15.31 -12.53 -19.60
C LYS A 91 -14.76 -13.75 -18.86
N ALA A 92 -14.96 -14.95 -19.43
CA ALA A 92 -14.44 -16.20 -18.87
C ALA A 92 -12.88 -16.23 -18.89
N LEU A 93 -12.26 -15.72 -19.96
CA LEU A 93 -10.82 -15.64 -20.10
C LEU A 93 -10.20 -14.56 -19.21
N GLN A 94 -10.84 -13.40 -19.10
CA GLN A 94 -10.36 -12.24 -18.35
C GLN A 94 -10.42 -12.43 -16.82
N GLY A 95 -11.41 -13.15 -16.33
CA GLY A 95 -11.62 -13.32 -14.89
C GLY A 95 -11.70 -11.99 -14.15
N THR A 96 -10.91 -11.84 -13.08
CA THR A 96 -10.90 -10.61 -12.24
C THR A 96 -9.93 -9.52 -12.74
N LYS A 97 -9.01 -9.85 -13.63
CA LYS A 97 -7.95 -8.93 -14.12
C LYS A 97 -7.87 -8.96 -15.63
N PRO A 98 -8.69 -8.19 -16.35
CA PRO A 98 -8.62 -8.08 -17.80
C PRO A 98 -7.30 -7.42 -18.24
N LEU A 99 -6.72 -7.89 -19.35
CA LEU A 99 -5.52 -7.29 -19.97
C LEU A 99 -5.88 -6.37 -21.14
N VAL A 100 -6.99 -6.66 -21.85
CA VAL A 100 -7.47 -5.86 -22.97
C VAL A 100 -8.93 -5.51 -22.78
N MET A 101 -9.25 -4.22 -22.74
CA MET A 101 -10.62 -3.75 -22.53
C MET A 101 -11.34 -3.55 -23.88
N PRO A 102 -12.52 -4.15 -24.09
CA PRO A 102 -13.27 -4.02 -25.35
C PRO A 102 -14.07 -2.72 -25.48
N LEU A 103 -14.18 -1.96 -24.38
CA LEU A 103 -14.92 -0.69 -24.28
C LEU A 103 -14.25 0.21 -23.24
N VAL A 104 -14.39 1.51 -23.44
CA VAL A 104 -14.08 2.50 -22.39
C VAL A 104 -15.37 2.67 -21.58
N ASP A 105 -15.42 2.03 -20.44
CA ASP A 105 -16.50 2.15 -19.45
C ASP A 105 -16.02 2.92 -18.22
N GLU A 106 -16.90 3.06 -17.23
CA GLU A 106 -16.60 3.75 -15.98
C GLU A 106 -15.42 3.11 -15.23
N LEU A 107 -15.26 1.78 -15.32
CA LEU A 107 -14.18 1.04 -14.67
C LEU A 107 -12.83 1.34 -15.31
N VAL A 108 -12.76 1.41 -16.63
CA VAL A 108 -11.53 1.75 -17.36
C VAL A 108 -11.10 3.19 -17.06
N ILE A 109 -12.05 4.13 -17.02
CA ILE A 109 -11.77 5.52 -16.66
C ILE A 109 -11.30 5.59 -15.20
N ALA A 110 -11.95 4.83 -14.32
CA ALA A 110 -11.58 4.75 -12.92
C ALA A 110 -10.16 4.19 -12.73
N ASP A 111 -9.77 3.14 -13.46
CA ASP A 111 -8.42 2.56 -13.42
C ASP A 111 -7.36 3.56 -13.91
N VAL A 112 -7.62 4.30 -14.99
CA VAL A 112 -6.70 5.35 -15.48
C VAL A 112 -6.56 6.48 -14.46
N VAL A 113 -7.66 6.91 -13.84
CA VAL A 113 -7.64 7.92 -12.78
C VAL A 113 -6.88 7.39 -11.56
N ALA A 114 -7.07 6.11 -11.21
CA ALA A 114 -6.35 5.46 -10.13
C ALA A 114 -4.83 5.44 -10.37
N ASP A 115 -4.40 5.10 -11.58
CA ASP A 115 -2.98 5.10 -11.95
C ASP A 115 -2.34 6.50 -11.88
N TRP A 116 -3.08 7.53 -12.26
CA TRP A 116 -2.57 8.91 -12.24
C TRP A 116 -2.56 9.55 -10.87
N THR A 117 -3.55 9.24 -10.05
CA THR A 117 -3.76 9.90 -8.76
C THR A 117 -3.32 9.06 -7.57
N GLY A 118 -3.04 7.76 -7.79
CA GLY A 118 -2.83 6.80 -6.71
C GLY A 118 -4.10 6.49 -5.90
N ILE A 119 -5.29 6.91 -6.38
CA ILE A 119 -6.56 6.64 -5.73
C ILE A 119 -7.09 5.29 -6.24
N PRO A 120 -7.20 4.23 -5.44
CA PRO A 120 -7.68 2.93 -5.89
C PRO A 120 -9.21 2.98 -6.10
N VAL A 121 -9.66 3.30 -7.33
CA VAL A 121 -11.09 3.49 -7.63
C VAL A 121 -11.79 2.20 -8.08
N GLY A 122 -11.10 1.29 -8.74
CA GLY A 122 -11.71 0.11 -9.37
C GLY A 122 -11.91 -1.11 -8.48
N LYS A 123 -11.06 -1.31 -7.47
CA LYS A 123 -11.13 -2.48 -6.57
C LYS A 123 -12.02 -2.26 -5.34
N MET A 124 -12.38 -1.02 -5.04
CA MET A 124 -13.03 -0.65 -3.78
C MET A 124 -14.55 -0.93 -3.72
N MET A 125 -15.23 -1.20 -4.82
CA MET A 125 -16.70 -1.21 -4.80
C MET A 125 -17.38 -2.57 -4.56
N LYS A 126 -16.72 -3.71 -4.74
CA LYS A 126 -17.36 -5.02 -4.50
C LYS A 126 -16.66 -5.92 -3.49
N ASP A 127 -15.32 -5.85 -3.43
CA ASP A 127 -14.53 -6.74 -2.56
C ASP A 127 -14.12 -6.08 -1.23
N GLU A 128 -14.45 -4.81 -1.03
CA GLU A 128 -13.97 -4.02 0.10
C GLU A 128 -14.49 -4.52 1.45
N LEU A 129 -15.76 -4.86 1.52
CA LEU A 129 -16.35 -5.38 2.77
C LEU A 129 -15.76 -6.74 3.15
N GLU A 130 -15.58 -7.64 2.19
CA GLU A 130 -14.95 -8.94 2.44
C GLU A 130 -13.48 -8.79 2.78
N ALA A 131 -12.74 -7.95 2.06
CA ALA A 131 -11.34 -7.66 2.34
C ALA A 131 -11.12 -7.07 3.74
N VAL A 132 -11.99 -6.16 4.17
CA VAL A 132 -11.95 -5.56 5.51
C VAL A 132 -12.33 -6.58 6.60
N LEU A 133 -13.27 -7.47 6.34
CA LEU A 133 -13.64 -8.54 7.28
C LEU A 133 -12.53 -9.59 7.40
N MET A 134 -11.86 -9.92 6.30
CA MET A 134 -10.77 -10.92 6.26
C MET A 134 -9.39 -10.29 6.52
N LEU A 135 -9.32 -9.01 6.89
CA LEU A 135 -8.06 -8.27 7.02
C LEU A 135 -7.10 -8.93 8.02
N THR A 136 -7.60 -9.37 9.17
CA THR A 136 -6.78 -10.03 10.19
C THR A 136 -6.13 -11.30 9.65
N ASP A 137 -6.91 -12.15 8.97
CA ASP A 137 -6.43 -13.43 8.43
C ASP A 137 -5.40 -13.21 7.30
N THR A 138 -5.66 -12.21 6.46
CA THR A 138 -4.74 -11.84 5.36
C THR A 138 -3.42 -11.31 5.90
N LEU A 139 -3.44 -10.44 6.91
CA LEU A 139 -2.24 -9.92 7.54
C LEU A 139 -1.48 -11.02 8.30
N ALA A 140 -2.17 -11.94 8.96
CA ALA A 140 -1.56 -13.05 9.70
C ALA A 140 -0.80 -14.04 8.80
N GLN A 141 -1.10 -14.08 7.49
CA GLN A 141 -0.32 -14.87 6.53
C GLN A 141 1.11 -14.34 6.33
N ARG A 142 1.31 -13.03 6.47
CA ARG A 142 2.62 -12.38 6.31
C ARG A 142 3.32 -12.11 7.65
N ILE A 143 2.55 -11.85 8.70
CA ILE A 143 3.03 -11.42 10.01
C ILE A 143 2.71 -12.50 11.03
N ILE A 144 3.72 -13.26 11.43
CA ILE A 144 3.57 -14.40 12.32
C ILE A 144 3.63 -13.96 13.79
N GLY A 145 2.69 -14.45 14.61
CA GLY A 145 2.74 -14.31 16.07
C GLY A 145 2.25 -12.97 16.63
N GLN A 146 1.69 -12.05 15.80
CA GLN A 146 1.22 -10.73 16.23
C GLN A 146 -0.30 -10.58 16.15
N ASN A 147 -1.06 -11.67 16.28
CA ASN A 147 -2.51 -11.72 16.01
C ASN A 147 -3.29 -10.65 16.77
N HIS A 148 -2.98 -10.43 18.05
CA HIS A 148 -3.67 -9.41 18.85
C HIS A 148 -3.49 -7.99 18.30
N GLY A 149 -2.27 -7.63 17.90
CA GLY A 149 -1.98 -6.34 17.27
C GLY A 149 -2.69 -6.18 15.92
N LEU A 150 -2.70 -7.25 15.11
CA LEU A 150 -3.39 -7.27 13.81
C LEU A 150 -4.91 -7.17 13.97
N GLU A 151 -5.50 -7.82 14.98
CA GLU A 151 -6.91 -7.66 15.31
C GLU A 151 -7.27 -6.25 15.73
N ALA A 152 -6.43 -5.59 16.55
CA ALA A 152 -6.67 -4.21 16.97
C ALA A 152 -6.66 -3.26 15.77
N ILE A 153 -5.69 -3.43 14.84
CA ILE A 153 -5.60 -2.67 13.59
C ILE A 153 -6.85 -2.92 12.73
N ALA A 154 -7.21 -4.19 12.52
CA ALA A 154 -8.35 -4.55 11.70
C ALA A 154 -9.66 -3.97 12.24
N ARG A 155 -9.92 -4.09 13.54
CA ARG A 155 -11.11 -3.51 14.20
C ARG A 155 -11.19 -1.99 14.01
N ARG A 156 -10.08 -1.29 14.14
CA ARG A 156 -10.05 0.17 13.92
C ARG A 156 -10.40 0.53 12.48
N ILE A 157 -9.83 -0.18 11.52
CA ILE A 157 -10.12 0.01 10.09
C ILE A 157 -11.59 -0.31 9.79
N GLN A 158 -12.14 -1.40 10.34
CA GLN A 158 -13.55 -1.76 10.21
C GLN A 158 -14.47 -0.65 10.76
N THR A 159 -14.15 -0.10 11.94
CA THR A 159 -14.92 1.01 12.54
C THR A 159 -14.92 2.25 11.64
N SER A 160 -13.76 2.61 11.09
CA SER A 160 -13.63 3.76 10.18
C SER A 160 -14.43 3.54 8.89
N ARG A 161 -14.38 2.33 8.30
CA ARG A 161 -15.12 2.00 7.07
C ARG A 161 -16.64 1.91 7.28
N ALA A 162 -17.06 1.54 8.48
CA ALA A 162 -18.47 1.60 8.86
C ALA A 162 -19.00 3.03 9.08
N ASN A 163 -18.16 4.06 8.90
CA ASN A 163 -18.47 5.48 9.18
C ASN A 163 -18.95 5.71 10.62
N LEU A 164 -18.46 4.91 11.57
CA LEU A 164 -18.77 5.04 13.00
C LEU A 164 -17.81 5.96 13.73
N ASP A 165 -16.93 6.60 13.02
CA ASP A 165 -15.89 7.52 13.53
C ASP A 165 -15.96 8.89 12.87
N ASN A 166 -15.11 9.83 13.34
CA ASN A 166 -15.00 11.15 12.75
C ASN A 166 -14.38 11.07 11.34
N PRO A 167 -15.12 11.43 10.26
CA PRO A 167 -14.67 11.29 8.89
C PRO A 167 -13.50 12.21 8.51
N ASN A 168 -13.19 13.20 9.36
CA ASN A 168 -12.09 14.13 9.11
C ASN A 168 -10.74 13.61 9.65
N LYS A 169 -10.73 12.57 10.49
CA LYS A 169 -9.50 12.00 11.05
C LYS A 169 -8.89 10.94 10.12
N PRO A 170 -7.59 10.64 10.26
CA PRO A 170 -6.99 9.47 9.61
C PRO A 170 -7.77 8.19 9.92
N ILE A 171 -7.77 7.22 9.00
CA ILE A 171 -8.46 5.92 9.17
C ILE A 171 -8.03 5.25 10.47
N GLY A 172 -6.74 5.30 10.79
CA GLY A 172 -6.19 4.83 12.05
C GLY A 172 -4.80 5.40 12.30
N VAL A 173 -4.47 5.56 13.57
CA VAL A 173 -3.13 5.93 14.03
C VAL A 173 -2.69 4.87 15.01
N PHE A 174 -1.60 4.18 14.72
CA PHE A 174 -1.12 3.04 15.48
C PHE A 174 0.34 3.24 15.90
N MET A 175 0.67 2.85 17.13
CA MET A 175 2.06 2.77 17.58
C MET A 175 2.44 1.30 17.78
N LEU A 176 3.46 0.85 17.05
CA LEU A 176 4.04 -0.49 17.18
C LEU A 176 5.31 -0.39 18.00
N ALA A 177 5.24 -0.79 19.25
CA ALA A 177 6.36 -0.78 20.19
C ALA A 177 6.93 -2.20 20.37
N GLY A 178 8.25 -2.35 20.35
CA GLY A 178 8.90 -3.63 20.58
C GLY A 178 10.29 -3.75 19.97
N PRO A 179 10.98 -4.88 20.16
CA PRO A 179 12.32 -5.12 19.63
C PRO A 179 12.36 -5.10 18.10
N SER A 180 13.55 -4.99 17.55
CA SER A 180 13.76 -5.08 16.10
C SER A 180 13.44 -6.49 15.59
N GLY A 181 12.94 -6.60 14.35
CA GLY A 181 12.67 -7.88 13.69
C GLY A 181 11.32 -8.52 14.01
N VAL A 182 10.45 -7.91 14.83
CA VAL A 182 9.13 -8.47 15.18
C VAL A 182 8.02 -8.16 14.16
N GLY A 183 8.34 -7.59 13.00
CA GLY A 183 7.39 -7.35 11.91
C GLY A 183 6.76 -5.96 11.90
N LYS A 184 7.28 -4.96 12.64
CA LYS A 184 6.69 -3.59 12.66
C LYS A 184 6.60 -2.96 11.26
N THR A 185 7.70 -2.94 10.53
CA THR A 185 7.75 -2.41 9.16
C THR A 185 6.95 -3.27 8.18
N GLU A 186 7.01 -4.60 8.34
CA GLU A 186 6.25 -5.54 7.52
C GLU A 186 4.74 -5.34 7.68
N THR A 187 4.27 -4.94 8.86
CA THR A 187 2.86 -4.60 9.09
C THR A 187 2.41 -3.44 8.20
N ALA A 188 3.25 -2.41 8.03
CA ALA A 188 2.93 -1.29 7.15
C ALA A 188 2.87 -1.70 5.67
N LEU A 189 3.83 -2.54 5.23
CA LEU A 189 3.87 -3.05 3.85
C LEU A 189 2.67 -3.96 3.56
N ALA A 190 2.37 -4.89 4.47
CA ALA A 190 1.22 -5.78 4.34
C ALA A 190 -0.12 -5.03 4.30
N LEU A 191 -0.27 -3.99 5.13
CA LEU A 191 -1.46 -3.12 5.11
C LEU A 191 -1.60 -2.37 3.79
N ALA A 192 -0.52 -1.80 3.27
CA ALA A 192 -0.56 -1.08 2.01
C ALA A 192 -0.89 -2.00 0.83
N ASP A 193 -0.32 -3.21 0.82
CA ASP A 193 -0.61 -4.21 -0.21
C ASP A 193 -2.08 -4.65 -0.18
N THR A 194 -2.58 -5.00 1.01
CA THR A 194 -3.96 -5.49 1.18
C THR A 194 -4.99 -4.39 0.99
N PHE A 195 -4.75 -3.19 1.53
CA PHE A 195 -5.75 -2.14 1.64
C PHE A 195 -5.68 -1.11 0.52
N TYR A 196 -4.49 -0.79 0.02
CA TYR A 196 -4.26 0.20 -1.04
C TYR A 196 -3.73 -0.41 -2.34
N GLY A 197 -3.68 -1.74 -2.44
CA GLY A 197 -3.39 -2.45 -3.68
C GLY A 197 -1.93 -2.48 -4.10
N GLY A 198 -1.00 -2.28 -3.16
CA GLY A 198 0.43 -2.47 -3.40
C GLY A 198 1.34 -1.76 -2.39
N GLU A 199 2.51 -2.33 -2.15
CA GLU A 199 3.54 -1.81 -1.24
C GLU A 199 4.08 -0.42 -1.66
N GLN A 200 3.93 -0.03 -2.93
CA GLN A 200 4.29 1.31 -3.43
C GLN A 200 3.48 2.42 -2.77
N ASN A 201 2.35 2.09 -2.13
CA ASN A 201 1.50 3.03 -1.40
C ASN A 201 1.92 3.19 0.08
N VAL A 202 3.13 2.75 0.44
CA VAL A 202 3.76 3.11 1.71
C VAL A 202 4.60 4.36 1.51
N ILE A 203 4.42 5.32 2.40
CA ILE A 203 5.28 6.50 2.56
C ILE A 203 6.11 6.28 3.81
N THR A 204 7.36 5.89 3.63
CA THR A 204 8.28 5.64 4.76
C THR A 204 9.11 6.87 5.05
N ILE A 205 9.09 7.31 6.30
CA ILE A 205 9.89 8.42 6.81
C ILE A 205 10.67 7.94 8.03
N ASN A 206 11.99 7.97 7.95
CA ASN A 206 12.85 7.64 9.05
C ASN A 206 13.01 8.84 9.98
N MET A 207 12.46 8.75 11.18
CA MET A 207 12.45 9.85 12.14
C MET A 207 13.85 10.14 12.71
N SER A 208 14.81 9.25 12.54
CA SER A 208 16.20 9.52 12.93
C SER A 208 16.87 10.64 12.10
N GLU A 209 16.30 11.00 10.94
CA GLU A 209 16.75 12.13 10.12
C GLU A 209 16.25 13.48 10.66
N PHE A 210 15.30 13.48 11.61
CA PHE A 210 14.63 14.65 12.16
C PHE A 210 14.91 14.85 13.65
N GLN A 211 16.16 14.68 14.06
CA GLN A 211 16.58 14.83 15.45
C GLN A 211 16.78 16.29 15.87
N GLU A 212 16.94 17.19 14.91
CA GLU A 212 17.21 18.61 15.17
C GLU A 212 16.04 19.51 14.78
N ALA A 213 15.79 20.56 15.52
CA ALA A 213 14.64 21.46 15.31
C ALA A 213 14.59 22.04 13.89
N HIS A 214 15.74 22.32 13.26
CA HIS A 214 15.77 22.86 11.90
C HIS A 214 15.32 21.86 10.82
N THR A 215 15.42 20.55 11.08
CA THR A 215 14.99 19.52 10.12
C THR A 215 13.45 19.39 10.05
N VAL A 216 12.72 19.92 11.03
CA VAL A 216 11.26 19.93 11.05
C VAL A 216 10.68 20.65 9.83
N SER A 217 11.34 21.73 9.39
CA SER A 217 10.96 22.45 8.16
C SER A 217 11.07 21.60 6.90
N THR A 218 12.02 20.65 6.85
CA THR A 218 12.16 19.73 5.71
C THR A 218 10.98 18.73 5.65
N LEU A 219 10.42 18.36 6.80
CA LEU A 219 9.26 17.45 6.85
C LEU A 219 7.99 18.12 6.32
N LYS A 220 7.74 19.35 6.73
CA LYS A 220 6.52 20.12 6.42
C LYS A 220 6.67 20.99 5.18
N GLY A 221 7.88 21.40 4.82
CA GLY A 221 8.23 22.44 3.86
C GLY A 221 8.68 23.73 4.55
N ALA A 222 9.65 24.41 3.94
CA ALA A 222 10.19 25.66 4.49
C ALA A 222 9.19 26.82 4.24
N PRO A 223 8.95 27.69 5.26
CA PRO A 223 8.12 28.86 5.07
C PRO A 223 8.82 29.93 4.20
N PRO A 224 8.07 30.94 3.69
CA PRO A 224 8.64 32.01 2.89
C PRO A 224 9.84 32.70 3.56
N GLY A 225 10.93 32.86 2.80
CA GLY A 225 12.16 33.51 3.27
C GLY A 225 13.20 32.57 3.88
N TYR A 226 12.93 31.28 4.00
CA TYR A 226 13.88 30.26 4.45
C TYR A 226 14.46 29.47 3.29
N VAL A 227 15.64 28.88 3.51
CA VAL A 227 16.30 28.00 2.52
C VAL A 227 15.42 26.76 2.30
N GLY A 228 15.20 26.39 1.01
CA GLY A 228 14.29 25.31 0.63
C GLY A 228 12.83 25.72 0.43
N TYR A 229 12.50 27.03 0.50
CA TYR A 229 11.18 27.51 0.14
C TYR A 229 10.81 27.13 -1.31
N GLY A 230 9.62 26.54 -1.48
CA GLY A 230 9.12 26.08 -2.80
C GLY A 230 9.51 24.64 -3.16
N GLU A 231 10.37 23.98 -2.39
CA GLU A 231 10.72 22.56 -2.64
C GLU A 231 9.66 21.58 -2.11
N GLY A 232 8.73 22.08 -1.27
CA GLY A 232 7.74 21.24 -0.58
C GLY A 232 8.35 20.42 0.57
N GLY A 233 7.53 19.93 1.49
CA GLY A 233 7.99 19.06 2.57
C GLY A 233 7.97 17.59 2.15
N ILE A 234 8.90 16.79 2.67
CA ILE A 234 9.00 15.36 2.36
C ILE A 234 7.69 14.63 2.67
N LEU A 235 7.11 14.86 3.83
CA LEU A 235 5.83 14.26 4.23
C LEU A 235 4.65 14.86 3.45
N THR A 236 4.57 16.19 3.40
CA THR A 236 3.43 16.88 2.79
C THR A 236 3.31 16.61 1.29
N GLU A 237 4.41 16.63 0.55
CA GLU A 237 4.43 16.29 -0.87
C GLU A 237 4.13 14.81 -1.12
N ALA A 238 4.65 13.91 -0.29
CA ALA A 238 4.40 12.47 -0.45
C ALA A 238 2.91 12.16 -0.26
N VAL A 239 2.27 12.71 0.79
CA VAL A 239 0.84 12.51 1.05
C VAL A 239 -0.04 13.24 0.01
N ARG A 240 0.35 14.43 -0.43
CA ARG A 240 -0.35 15.15 -1.49
C ARG A 240 -0.41 14.34 -2.79
N ARG A 241 0.71 13.66 -3.13
CA ARG A 241 0.78 12.80 -4.33
C ARG A 241 0.07 11.47 -4.15
N ARG A 242 0.03 10.93 -2.93
CA ARG A 242 -0.58 9.64 -2.59
C ARG A 242 -1.49 9.79 -1.37
N PRO A 243 -2.69 10.38 -1.54
CA PRO A 243 -3.60 10.62 -0.42
C PRO A 243 -4.19 9.33 0.17
N TYR A 244 -4.13 8.21 -0.55
CA TYR A 244 -4.51 6.87 -0.10
C TYR A 244 -3.25 6.05 0.12
N SER A 245 -2.69 6.13 1.32
CA SER A 245 -1.40 5.51 1.64
C SER A 245 -1.28 5.11 3.10
N VAL A 246 -0.33 4.22 3.37
CA VAL A 246 0.16 3.95 4.72
C VAL A 246 1.36 4.85 4.97
N VAL A 247 1.28 5.74 5.94
CA VAL A 247 2.38 6.59 6.38
C VAL A 247 3.11 5.89 7.51
N LEU A 248 4.32 5.41 7.25
CA LEU A 248 5.19 4.75 8.22
C LEU A 248 6.21 5.76 8.75
N LEU A 249 6.11 6.08 10.04
CA LEU A 249 7.06 6.90 10.77
C LEU A 249 7.95 5.98 11.60
N ASP A 250 9.16 5.72 11.10
CA ASP A 250 10.05 4.74 11.71
C ASP A 250 10.96 5.39 12.76
N GLU A 251 11.16 4.71 13.90
CA GLU A 251 11.99 5.15 15.03
C GLU A 251 11.58 6.52 15.62
N VAL A 252 10.27 6.71 15.92
CA VAL A 252 9.74 8.02 16.36
C VAL A 252 10.33 8.54 17.67
N GLU A 253 10.93 7.68 18.51
CA GLU A 253 11.65 8.06 19.70
C GLU A 253 12.90 8.92 19.45
N LYS A 254 13.43 8.89 18.22
CA LYS A 254 14.62 9.66 17.83
C LYS A 254 14.28 11.06 17.31
N ALA A 255 13.00 11.31 17.01
CA ALA A 255 12.56 12.59 16.47
C ALA A 255 12.65 13.72 17.51
N HIS A 256 12.93 14.94 17.03
CA HIS A 256 12.84 16.13 17.87
C HIS A 256 11.40 16.32 18.40
N PRO A 257 11.20 16.83 19.63
CA PRO A 257 9.86 17.07 20.19
C PRO A 257 8.92 17.89 19.31
N ASP A 258 9.44 18.86 18.57
CA ASP A 258 8.65 19.70 17.65
C ASP A 258 8.00 18.86 16.51
N VAL A 259 8.62 17.74 16.12
CA VAL A 259 8.02 16.81 15.16
C VAL A 259 6.77 16.17 15.75
N HIS A 260 6.78 15.81 17.03
CA HIS A 260 5.60 15.27 17.69
C HIS A 260 4.43 16.26 17.70
N GLU A 261 4.70 17.57 17.83
CA GLU A 261 3.67 18.62 17.81
C GLU A 261 2.95 18.73 16.46
N ILE A 262 3.69 18.57 15.35
CA ILE A 262 3.10 18.54 14.01
C ILE A 262 2.03 17.45 13.91
N PHE A 263 2.34 16.25 14.42
CA PHE A 263 1.42 15.12 14.34
C PHE A 263 0.19 15.26 15.24
N PHE A 264 0.20 16.09 16.29
CA PHE A 264 -1.03 16.35 17.06
C PHE A 264 -2.14 16.93 16.19
N GLN A 265 -1.79 17.85 15.28
CA GLN A 265 -2.76 18.42 14.36
C GLN A 265 -3.30 17.37 13.39
N VAL A 266 -2.42 16.55 12.82
CA VAL A 266 -2.79 15.49 11.89
C VAL A 266 -3.71 14.46 12.55
N PHE A 267 -3.39 14.02 13.79
CA PHE A 267 -4.18 13.00 14.48
C PHE A 267 -5.54 13.49 14.96
N ASP A 268 -5.65 14.77 15.27
CA ASP A 268 -6.92 15.37 15.75
C ASP A 268 -7.81 15.87 14.62
N LYS A 269 -7.22 16.54 13.63
CA LYS A 269 -7.95 17.23 12.56
C LYS A 269 -7.89 16.51 11.22
N GLY A 270 -6.95 15.57 11.05
CA GLY A 270 -6.73 14.83 9.79
C GLY A 270 -6.10 15.66 8.67
N TRP A 271 -5.49 16.80 8.99
CA TRP A 271 -4.83 17.64 8.02
C TRP A 271 -3.70 18.47 8.64
N MET A 272 -2.82 18.96 7.78
CA MET A 272 -1.81 19.96 8.14
C MET A 272 -1.58 20.93 6.97
N GLU A 273 -1.04 22.10 7.28
CA GLU A 273 -0.57 23.04 6.26
C GLU A 273 0.89 22.79 5.94
N ASP A 274 1.25 22.83 4.66
CA ASP A 274 2.65 22.80 4.24
C ASP A 274 3.34 24.17 4.47
N GLY A 275 4.62 24.28 4.06
CA GLY A 275 5.40 25.53 4.18
C GLY A 275 4.86 26.70 3.36
N GLU A 276 4.01 26.45 2.37
CA GLU A 276 3.36 27.46 1.52
C GLU A 276 1.91 27.79 1.98
N GLY A 277 1.44 27.15 3.07
CA GLY A 277 0.06 27.33 3.56
C GLY A 277 -0.98 26.50 2.81
N ARG A 278 -0.56 25.51 2.00
CA ARG A 278 -1.50 24.61 1.35
C ARG A 278 -2.01 23.56 2.34
N TYR A 279 -3.30 23.28 2.22
CA TYR A 279 -3.98 22.26 3.00
C TYR A 279 -3.63 20.85 2.49
N ILE A 280 -3.04 20.01 3.32
CA ILE A 280 -2.71 18.62 3.02
C ILE A 280 -3.60 17.70 3.86
N ASP A 281 -4.40 16.88 3.19
CA ASP A 281 -5.41 16.01 3.79
C ASP A 281 -4.85 14.61 4.08
N PHE A 282 -5.02 14.14 5.32
CA PHE A 282 -4.58 12.82 5.80
C PHE A 282 -5.76 11.87 6.12
N LYS A 283 -7.00 12.28 5.85
CA LYS A 283 -8.20 11.49 6.24
C LYS A 283 -8.24 10.08 5.65
N ASN A 284 -7.63 9.88 4.47
CA ASN A 284 -7.60 8.58 3.80
C ASN A 284 -6.29 7.83 4.05
N THR A 285 -5.46 8.27 5.00
CA THR A 285 -4.22 7.59 5.35
C THR A 285 -4.38 6.71 6.58
N ILE A 286 -3.56 5.66 6.65
CA ILE A 286 -3.30 4.89 7.86
C ILE A 286 -1.91 5.30 8.33
N ILE A 287 -1.77 5.73 9.58
CA ILE A 287 -0.50 6.20 10.12
C ILE A 287 0.03 5.16 11.11
N ILE A 288 1.24 4.69 10.86
CA ILE A 288 1.94 3.71 11.70
C ILE A 288 3.22 4.35 12.22
N LEU A 289 3.34 4.39 13.54
CA LEU A 289 4.55 4.82 14.23
C LEU A 289 5.27 3.57 14.75
N THR A 290 6.57 3.45 14.53
CA THR A 290 7.36 2.39 15.14
C THR A 290 8.28 2.96 16.21
N THR A 291 8.48 2.20 17.28
CA THR A 291 9.39 2.57 18.34
C THR A 291 10.04 1.33 18.96
N ASN A 292 11.27 1.51 19.43
CA ASN A 292 12.00 0.51 20.20
C ASN A 292 11.96 0.80 21.72
N VAL A 293 11.21 1.80 22.14
CA VAL A 293 11.02 2.14 23.56
C VAL A 293 10.36 1.00 24.31
N GLY A 294 10.96 0.60 25.43
CA GLY A 294 10.45 -0.50 26.26
C GLY A 294 10.86 -1.89 25.79
N THR A 295 11.78 -2.00 24.82
CA THR A 295 12.27 -3.30 24.33
C THR A 295 12.74 -4.22 25.44
N ASP A 296 13.62 -3.72 26.34
CA ASP A 296 14.17 -4.53 27.45
C ASP A 296 13.04 -5.06 28.32
N LEU A 297 12.09 -4.20 28.69
CA LEU A 297 10.93 -4.60 29.50
C LEU A 297 10.07 -5.66 28.79
N ILE A 298 9.84 -5.53 27.49
CA ILE A 298 9.08 -6.53 26.72
C ILE A 298 9.85 -7.85 26.71
N MET A 299 11.14 -7.83 26.46
CA MET A 299 11.98 -9.03 26.44
C MET A 299 11.96 -9.74 27.79
N ASP A 300 12.15 -9.01 28.88
CA ASP A 300 12.12 -9.56 30.24
C ASP A 300 10.74 -10.18 30.59
N MET A 301 9.64 -9.49 30.22
CA MET A 301 8.28 -9.97 30.51
C MET A 301 7.84 -11.14 29.62
N CYS A 302 8.47 -11.32 28.48
CA CYS A 302 8.14 -12.36 27.50
C CYS A 302 9.23 -13.45 27.41
N GLU A 303 10.18 -13.49 28.34
CA GLU A 303 11.27 -14.48 28.37
C GLU A 303 10.74 -15.89 28.55
N ASP A 304 9.74 -16.06 29.43
CA ASP A 304 9.10 -17.35 29.70
C ASP A 304 7.81 -17.49 28.88
N PRO A 305 7.74 -18.42 27.90
CA PRO A 305 6.55 -18.65 27.09
C PRO A 305 5.31 -19.07 27.87
N ASP A 306 5.49 -19.71 29.04
CA ASP A 306 4.40 -20.19 29.88
C ASP A 306 3.81 -19.08 30.77
N LEU A 307 4.53 -17.97 30.92
CA LEU A 307 4.14 -16.83 31.77
C LEU A 307 3.87 -15.55 30.96
N LEU A 308 3.56 -15.66 29.68
CA LEU A 308 3.31 -14.50 28.82
C LEU A 308 2.23 -13.58 29.39
N PRO A 309 2.50 -12.28 29.54
CA PRO A 309 1.52 -11.34 30.04
C PRO A 309 0.37 -11.18 29.06
N SER A 310 -0.83 -10.87 29.57
CA SER A 310 -1.91 -10.44 28.70
C SER A 310 -1.53 -9.15 27.96
N PRO A 311 -2.05 -8.91 26.75
CA PRO A 311 -1.78 -7.69 26.00
C PRO A 311 -2.06 -6.40 26.78
N GLU A 312 -3.13 -6.41 27.58
CA GLU A 312 -3.49 -5.30 28.48
C GLU A 312 -2.46 -5.12 29.63
N GLY A 313 -1.96 -6.24 30.18
CA GLY A 313 -0.91 -6.23 31.18
C GLY A 313 0.39 -5.65 30.65
N LEU A 314 0.78 -6.07 29.45
CA LEU A 314 1.96 -5.56 28.75
C LEU A 314 1.82 -4.05 28.44
N LEU A 315 0.66 -3.61 27.97
CA LEU A 315 0.40 -2.18 27.70
C LEU A 315 0.50 -1.34 28.97
N LYS A 316 -0.04 -1.83 30.11
CA LYS A 316 0.07 -1.13 31.39
C LYS A 316 1.51 -1.03 31.87
N ALA A 317 2.29 -2.07 31.68
CA ALA A 317 3.71 -2.09 32.05
C ALA A 317 4.57 -1.16 31.16
N LEU A 318 4.28 -1.09 29.86
CA LEU A 318 5.00 -0.24 28.90
C LEU A 318 4.66 1.25 29.05
N ARG A 319 3.46 1.59 29.48
CA ARG A 319 3.00 2.98 29.55
C ARG A 319 3.95 3.95 30.27
N PRO A 320 4.56 3.63 31.42
CA PRO A 320 5.53 4.51 32.07
C PRO A 320 6.77 4.76 31.22
N SER A 321 7.25 3.76 30.50
CA SER A 321 8.42 3.89 29.61
C SER A 321 8.10 4.74 28.39
N LEU A 322 6.93 4.57 27.80
CA LEU A 322 6.46 5.40 26.69
C LEU A 322 6.25 6.86 27.12
N LEU A 323 5.69 7.11 28.29
CA LEU A 323 5.47 8.48 28.82
C LEU A 323 6.77 9.23 29.14
N LYS A 324 7.91 8.56 29.29
CA LYS A 324 9.22 9.21 29.46
C LYS A 324 9.73 9.83 28.14
N VAL A 325 9.30 9.27 27.01
CA VAL A 325 9.78 9.66 25.67
C VAL A 325 8.73 10.46 24.90
N PHE A 326 7.47 10.05 25.01
CA PHE A 326 6.39 10.63 24.24
C PHE A 326 5.45 11.46 25.14
N PRO A 327 5.00 12.63 24.68
CA PRO A 327 3.97 13.38 25.38
C PRO A 327 2.67 12.59 25.56
N ALA A 328 2.07 12.68 26.74
CA ALA A 328 0.80 12.00 27.03
C ALA A 328 -0.30 12.35 26.02
N ALA A 329 -0.26 13.58 25.49
CA ALA A 329 -1.16 14.07 24.46
C ALA A 329 -1.03 13.29 23.14
N LEU A 330 0.16 12.83 22.77
CA LEU A 330 0.40 12.00 21.59
C LEU A 330 -0.19 10.59 21.80
N LEU A 331 0.17 9.95 22.93
CA LEU A 331 -0.27 8.59 23.26
C LEU A 331 -1.79 8.46 23.44
N GLY A 332 -2.46 9.53 23.82
CA GLY A 332 -3.92 9.54 23.97
C GLY A 332 -4.72 9.67 22.66
N ARG A 333 -4.03 9.80 21.52
CA ARG A 333 -4.63 9.95 20.20
C ARG A 333 -4.45 8.73 19.29
N MET A 334 -3.82 7.69 19.80
CA MET A 334 -3.50 6.44 19.11
C MET A 334 -4.39 5.29 19.58
#